data_c2b2513c383d25d8ae9b13a4e10f4ea4
#
_entry.id   c2b2513c383d25d8ae9b13a4e10f4ea4
#
_cell.length_a   1.000
_cell.length_b   1.000
_cell.length_c   1.000
_cell.angle_alpha   90.00
_cell.angle_beta   90.00
_cell.angle_gamma   90.00
#
_symmetry.space_group_name_H-M   'P 1'
#
loop_
_entity.id
_entity.type
_entity.pdbx_description
1 polymer ?
#
loop_
_entity_poly.entity_id
_entity_poly.type
_entity_poly.pdbx_seq_one_letter_code
_entity_poly.pdbx_strand_id
1 'polypeptide(L)'
;MCSSDLPVSFTVQASEKVYATYLLEARDKGGHSSLPRPADNPIYHVAAALVRLSQYQFPVRLNEISRAFFERSAQLETGQLAADMRAVLRNPPDRAALARLSAAPFYDSKLRTTCVATMLDAGHAENALPQAARATVNCRILPDQPPAQVAAALGRIVADDRIAITTTYTPIPSPPSPLRPEILRPIEQLVAARWPGVPVVPVMEAGASDGLFLRNAGIPTYGVSAVFEDPDDIRAHGKDERISAQSFYDATVYWYGMMKAFAGRAN
;
A
#
# COMPACT_ATOMS: atom_id res chain seq x y z
N MET A 1 -3.34 7.56 14.69
CA MET A 1 -4.78 7.81 14.45
C MET A 1 -5.33 8.51 15.68
N CYS A 2 -6.15 9.52 15.51
CA CYS A 2 -6.88 10.18 16.59
C CYS A 2 -8.38 9.89 16.41
N SER A 3 -9.11 9.78 17.49
CA SER A 3 -10.56 9.86 17.53
C SER A 3 -10.90 11.02 18.46
N SER A 4 -11.62 12.02 17.98
CA SER A 4 -12.04 13.18 18.75
C SER A 4 -10.93 13.75 19.66
N ASP A 5 -9.86 14.30 19.09
CA ASP A 5 -8.72 14.95 19.77
C ASP A 5 -7.84 14.06 20.66
N LEU A 6 -8.10 12.77 20.79
CA LEU A 6 -7.29 11.83 21.57
C LEU A 6 -6.51 10.87 20.68
N PRO A 7 -5.19 10.66 20.92
CA PRO A 7 -4.40 9.65 20.25
C PRO A 7 -4.97 8.24 20.49
N VAL A 8 -5.22 7.47 19.39
CA VAL A 8 -5.74 6.10 19.48
C VAL A 8 -4.63 5.06 19.39
N SER A 9 -3.67 5.27 18.50
CA SER A 9 -2.53 4.38 18.32
C SER A 9 -1.31 5.13 17.79
N PHE A 10 -0.14 4.67 18.17
CA PHE A 10 1.14 5.15 17.67
C PHE A 10 1.71 4.15 16.66
N THR A 11 1.89 4.55 15.41
CA THR A 11 2.36 3.64 14.37
C THR A 11 3.87 3.69 14.20
N VAL A 12 4.47 2.49 14.00
CA VAL A 12 5.88 2.34 13.63
C VAL A 12 5.92 1.63 12.27
N GLN A 13 6.30 2.36 11.24
CA GLN A 13 6.53 1.78 9.93
C GLN A 13 7.77 0.88 9.99
N ALA A 14 7.58 -0.42 9.87
CA ALA A 14 8.67 -1.39 9.77
C ALA A 14 8.80 -1.98 8.36
N SER A 15 7.84 -1.66 7.48
CA SER A 15 7.81 -2.13 6.10
C SER A 15 7.00 -1.18 5.22
N GLU A 16 7.14 -1.36 3.91
CA GLU A 16 6.35 -0.66 2.90
C GLU A 16 6.13 -1.55 1.69
N LYS A 17 5.12 -1.25 0.89
CA LYS A 17 4.88 -1.93 -0.38
C LYS A 17 5.86 -1.47 -1.45
N VAL A 18 6.22 -2.40 -2.34
CA VAL A 18 7.02 -2.09 -3.52
C VAL A 18 6.15 -1.40 -4.56
N TYR A 19 6.58 -0.23 -4.99
CA TYR A 19 5.94 0.53 -6.06
C TYR A 19 6.33 -0.08 -7.42
N ALA A 20 5.34 -0.37 -8.26
CA ALA A 20 5.55 -0.86 -9.62
C ALA A 20 4.51 -0.25 -10.57
N THR A 21 4.95 0.19 -11.74
CA THR A 21 4.05 0.71 -12.77
C THR A 21 4.23 -0.07 -14.07
N TYR A 22 3.11 -0.54 -14.58
CA TYR A 22 3.03 -1.30 -15.82
C TYR A 22 2.25 -0.50 -16.86
N LEU A 23 2.73 -0.50 -18.09
CA LEU A 23 2.04 0.02 -19.26
C LEU A 23 1.44 -1.16 -20.02
N LEU A 24 0.13 -1.14 -20.21
CA LEU A 24 -0.62 -2.04 -21.07
C LEU A 24 -0.85 -1.31 -22.40
N GLU A 25 -0.36 -1.84 -23.51
CA GLU A 25 -0.51 -1.24 -24.83
C GLU A 25 -1.02 -2.24 -25.84
N ALA A 26 -2.13 -1.91 -26.52
CA ALA A 26 -2.60 -2.59 -27.71
C ALA A 26 -2.41 -1.69 -28.94
N ARG A 27 -2.07 -2.28 -30.08
CA ARG A 27 -1.86 -1.57 -31.35
C ARG A 27 -2.61 -2.22 -32.50
N ASP A 28 -3.04 -1.41 -33.46
CA ASP A 28 -3.58 -1.82 -34.75
C ASP A 28 -3.17 -0.81 -35.85
N LYS A 29 -3.42 -1.17 -37.09
CA LYS A 29 -3.17 -0.29 -38.25
C LYS A 29 -4.09 0.95 -38.34
N GLY A 30 -5.21 0.95 -37.57
CA GLY A 30 -6.23 1.97 -37.68
C GLY A 30 -7.10 1.84 -38.94
N GLY A 31 -7.84 2.89 -39.30
CA GLY A 31 -8.70 2.91 -40.47
C GLY A 31 -9.88 3.88 -40.32
N HIS A 32 -10.80 3.84 -41.29
CA HIS A 32 -12.00 4.67 -41.25
C HIS A 32 -13.10 4.00 -40.43
N SER A 33 -13.75 4.75 -39.53
CA SER A 33 -14.75 4.24 -38.60
C SER A 33 -16.01 3.64 -39.26
N SER A 34 -16.32 4.01 -40.52
CA SER A 34 -17.41 3.38 -41.26
C SER A 34 -17.17 1.92 -41.66
N LEU A 35 -15.94 1.43 -41.51
CA LEU A 35 -15.55 0.03 -41.74
C LEU A 35 -15.07 -0.59 -40.39
N PRO A 36 -15.99 -0.85 -39.43
CA PRO A 36 -15.64 -1.25 -38.09
C PRO A 36 -14.96 -2.63 -38.09
N ARG A 37 -13.89 -2.73 -37.28
CA ARG A 37 -13.14 -3.98 -37.02
C ARG A 37 -13.05 -4.20 -35.52
N PRO A 38 -14.15 -4.64 -34.88
CA PRO A 38 -14.20 -4.71 -33.43
C PRO A 38 -13.17 -5.68 -32.83
N ALA A 39 -12.84 -6.76 -33.53
CA ALA A 39 -11.84 -7.75 -33.11
C ALA A 39 -10.39 -7.22 -33.12
N ASP A 40 -10.13 -6.09 -33.80
CA ASP A 40 -8.79 -5.51 -33.94
C ASP A 40 -8.67 -4.16 -33.21
N ASN A 41 -9.77 -3.64 -32.64
CA ASN A 41 -9.77 -2.31 -32.03
C ASN A 41 -9.00 -2.29 -30.72
N PRO A 42 -7.87 -1.54 -30.63
CA PRO A 42 -7.06 -1.45 -29.41
C PRO A 42 -7.82 -0.98 -28.17
N ILE A 43 -8.82 -0.10 -28.35
CA ILE A 43 -9.65 0.37 -27.23
C ILE A 43 -10.39 -0.79 -26.58
N TYR A 44 -10.98 -1.68 -27.36
CA TYR A 44 -11.76 -2.80 -26.83
C TYR A 44 -10.86 -3.82 -26.13
N HIS A 45 -9.66 -4.07 -26.64
CA HIS A 45 -8.67 -4.93 -26.00
C HIS A 45 -8.28 -4.40 -24.62
N VAL A 46 -7.84 -3.13 -24.56
CA VAL A 46 -7.43 -2.49 -23.28
C VAL A 46 -8.60 -2.41 -22.31
N ALA A 47 -9.79 -1.99 -22.76
CA ALA A 47 -10.97 -1.89 -21.91
C ALA A 47 -11.35 -3.25 -21.29
N ALA A 48 -11.37 -4.32 -22.09
CA ALA A 48 -11.65 -5.66 -21.60
C ALA A 48 -10.60 -6.16 -20.59
N ALA A 49 -9.33 -5.85 -20.82
CA ALA A 49 -8.25 -6.15 -19.86
C ALA A 49 -8.42 -5.39 -18.54
N LEU A 50 -8.79 -4.11 -18.58
CA LEU A 50 -9.06 -3.31 -17.37
C LEU A 50 -10.27 -3.81 -16.59
N VAL A 51 -11.32 -4.28 -17.27
CA VAL A 51 -12.47 -4.91 -16.60
C VAL A 51 -12.04 -6.18 -15.88
N ARG A 52 -11.24 -7.06 -16.51
CA ARG A 52 -10.70 -8.25 -15.85
C ARG A 52 -9.83 -7.89 -14.65
N LEU A 53 -8.97 -6.87 -14.79
CA LEU A 53 -8.13 -6.39 -13.70
C LEU A 53 -8.95 -5.86 -12.52
N SER A 54 -10.00 -5.08 -12.77
CA SER A 54 -10.85 -4.50 -11.73
C SER A 54 -11.60 -5.54 -10.89
N GLN A 55 -11.83 -6.72 -11.46
CA GLN A 55 -12.50 -7.87 -10.81
C GLN A 55 -11.53 -8.83 -10.12
N TYR A 56 -10.22 -8.67 -10.35
CA TYR A 56 -9.23 -9.59 -9.81
C TYR A 56 -8.75 -9.16 -8.43
N GLN A 57 -8.75 -10.07 -7.50
CA GLN A 57 -8.13 -9.89 -6.19
C GLN A 57 -6.90 -10.80 -6.07
N PHE A 58 -5.75 -10.19 -5.77
CA PHE A 58 -4.55 -10.95 -5.46
C PHE A 58 -4.75 -11.79 -4.20
N PRO A 59 -4.10 -12.97 -4.10
CA PRO A 59 -4.17 -13.79 -2.90
C PRO A 59 -3.72 -13.04 -1.65
N VAL A 60 -4.38 -13.31 -0.53
CA VAL A 60 -3.98 -12.79 0.79
C VAL A 60 -2.66 -13.41 1.21
N ARG A 61 -1.74 -12.57 1.68
CA ARG A 61 -0.45 -12.97 2.24
C ARG A 61 -0.14 -12.08 3.43
N LEU A 62 0.01 -12.67 4.59
CA LEU A 62 0.36 -11.98 5.82
C LEU A 62 1.82 -12.29 6.17
N ASN A 63 2.66 -11.25 6.18
CA ASN A 63 4.01 -11.30 6.73
C ASN A 63 4.02 -10.97 8.23
N GLU A 64 5.19 -10.96 8.86
CA GLU A 64 5.35 -10.63 10.29
C GLU A 64 4.71 -9.27 10.63
N ILE A 65 4.95 -8.24 9.82
CA ILE A 65 4.47 -6.88 10.09
C ILE A 65 2.94 -6.78 9.98
N SER A 66 2.35 -7.34 8.92
CA SER A 66 0.90 -7.33 8.76
C SER A 66 0.19 -8.20 9.81
N ARG A 67 0.80 -9.29 10.27
CA ARG A 67 0.28 -10.06 11.41
C ARG A 67 0.29 -9.24 12.69
N ALA A 68 1.43 -8.63 13.03
CA ALA A 68 1.55 -7.78 14.21
C ALA A 68 0.58 -6.58 14.16
N PHE A 69 0.37 -6.01 12.96
CA PHE A 69 -0.65 -4.97 12.76
C PHE A 69 -2.04 -5.45 13.17
N PHE A 70 -2.52 -6.57 12.59
CA PHE A 70 -3.86 -7.08 12.91
C PHE A 70 -3.99 -7.56 14.35
N GLU A 71 -2.96 -8.17 14.94
CA GLU A 71 -2.94 -8.61 16.34
C GLU A 71 -3.08 -7.43 17.30
N ARG A 72 -2.29 -6.37 17.11
CA ARG A 72 -2.33 -5.20 17.99
C ARG A 72 -3.57 -4.35 17.76
N SER A 73 -3.98 -4.14 16.51
CA SER A 73 -5.21 -3.41 16.18
C SER A 73 -6.46 -4.10 16.72
N ALA A 74 -6.51 -5.44 16.71
CA ALA A 74 -7.63 -6.19 17.28
C ALA A 74 -7.81 -6.02 18.81
N GLN A 75 -6.83 -5.45 19.50
CA GLN A 75 -6.94 -5.10 20.92
C GLN A 75 -7.51 -3.70 21.15
N LEU A 76 -7.45 -2.85 20.11
CA LEU A 76 -7.95 -1.47 20.14
C LEU A 76 -9.39 -1.37 19.65
N GLU A 77 -9.76 -2.27 18.76
CA GLU A 77 -11.06 -2.33 18.15
C GLU A 77 -12.04 -3.15 18.99
N THR A 78 -13.32 -2.97 18.75
CA THR A 78 -14.41 -3.69 19.41
C THR A 78 -15.34 -4.36 18.40
N GLY A 79 -16.25 -5.19 18.87
CA GLY A 79 -17.31 -5.80 18.05
C GLY A 79 -16.78 -6.64 16.89
N GLN A 80 -17.44 -6.52 15.73
CA GLN A 80 -17.15 -7.36 14.57
C GLN A 80 -15.79 -7.10 13.96
N LEU A 81 -15.32 -5.84 13.95
CA LEU A 81 -14.03 -5.50 13.39
C LEU A 81 -12.87 -6.18 14.15
N ALA A 82 -12.90 -6.13 15.49
CA ALA A 82 -11.94 -6.83 16.32
C ALA A 82 -11.98 -8.36 16.11
N ALA A 83 -13.18 -8.92 15.96
CA ALA A 83 -13.35 -10.35 15.70
C ALA A 83 -12.77 -10.74 14.33
N ASP A 84 -12.97 -9.91 13.30
CA ASP A 84 -12.45 -10.12 11.95
C ASP A 84 -10.93 -10.04 11.90
N MET A 85 -10.33 -9.05 12.59
CA MET A 85 -8.88 -8.93 12.70
C MET A 85 -8.22 -10.15 13.36
N ARG A 86 -8.87 -10.74 14.35
CA ARG A 86 -8.39 -12.01 14.95
C ARG A 86 -8.60 -13.21 14.02
N ALA A 87 -9.73 -13.23 13.31
CA ALA A 87 -10.10 -14.35 12.45
C ALA A 87 -9.23 -14.44 11.18
N VAL A 88 -8.75 -13.30 10.66
CA VAL A 88 -7.83 -13.26 9.50
C VAL A 88 -6.45 -13.83 9.81
N LEU A 89 -6.05 -13.86 11.08
CA LEU A 89 -4.77 -14.41 11.54
C LEU A 89 -4.73 -15.94 11.62
N ARG A 90 -5.89 -16.60 11.52
CA ARG A 90 -6.00 -18.07 11.52
C ARG A 90 -5.31 -18.68 10.29
N ASN A 91 -5.05 -19.95 10.36
CA ASN A 91 -4.52 -20.71 9.22
C ASN A 91 -5.41 -21.95 8.97
N PRO A 92 -6.20 -21.99 7.89
CA PRO A 92 -6.40 -20.91 6.89
C PRO A 92 -7.15 -19.71 7.48
N PRO A 93 -6.98 -18.50 6.89
CA PRO A 93 -7.74 -17.32 7.30
C PRO A 93 -9.25 -17.50 7.09
N ASP A 94 -10.06 -16.90 7.96
CA ASP A 94 -11.52 -16.94 7.85
C ASP A 94 -11.99 -16.14 6.62
N ARG A 95 -12.73 -16.78 5.71
CA ARG A 95 -13.16 -16.18 4.44
C ARG A 95 -14.13 -15.02 4.62
N ALA A 96 -15.03 -15.11 5.60
CA ALA A 96 -16.02 -14.06 5.83
C ALA A 96 -15.35 -12.82 6.45
N ALA A 97 -14.42 -13.01 7.38
CA ALA A 97 -13.60 -11.93 7.92
C ALA A 97 -12.77 -11.25 6.84
N LEU A 98 -12.11 -12.04 5.96
CA LEU A 98 -11.39 -11.51 4.82
C LEU A 98 -12.27 -10.65 3.90
N ALA A 99 -13.48 -11.11 3.58
CA ALA A 99 -14.39 -10.36 2.73
C ALA A 99 -14.79 -9.01 3.37
N ARG A 100 -15.07 -8.99 4.67
CA ARG A 100 -15.42 -7.75 5.38
C ARG A 100 -14.23 -6.79 5.49
N LEU A 101 -13.04 -7.27 5.85
CA LEU A 101 -11.84 -6.44 5.91
C LEU A 101 -11.45 -5.92 4.52
N SER A 102 -11.58 -6.74 3.46
CA SER A 102 -11.28 -6.31 2.09
C SER A 102 -12.27 -5.30 1.52
N ALA A 103 -13.45 -5.11 2.12
CA ALA A 103 -14.38 -4.06 1.73
C ALA A 103 -13.86 -2.64 2.07
N ALA A 104 -12.93 -2.53 3.02
CA ALA A 104 -12.28 -1.28 3.37
C ALA A 104 -10.88 -1.21 2.71
N PRO A 105 -10.61 -0.25 1.81
CA PRO A 105 -9.34 -0.13 1.09
C PRO A 105 -8.11 -0.09 2.00
N PHE A 106 -8.23 0.52 3.17
CA PHE A 106 -7.17 0.58 4.16
C PHE A 106 -6.73 -0.82 4.62
N TYR A 107 -7.67 -1.69 5.01
CA TYR A 107 -7.34 -3.05 5.45
C TYR A 107 -6.98 -3.96 4.28
N ASP A 108 -7.66 -3.84 3.13
CA ASP A 108 -7.33 -4.61 1.93
C ASP A 108 -5.88 -4.38 1.50
N SER A 109 -5.41 -3.14 1.60
CA SER A 109 -4.01 -2.79 1.30
C SER A 109 -2.99 -3.49 2.19
N LYS A 110 -3.34 -3.89 3.41
CA LYS A 110 -2.47 -4.63 4.35
C LYS A 110 -2.50 -6.14 4.12
N LEU A 111 -3.54 -6.64 3.43
CA LEU A 111 -3.76 -8.07 3.22
C LEU A 111 -3.09 -8.62 1.97
N ARG A 112 -2.92 -7.80 0.91
CA ARG A 112 -2.50 -8.30 -0.41
C ARG A 112 -1.80 -7.25 -1.27
N THR A 113 -1.17 -7.71 -2.34
CA THR A 113 -0.79 -6.85 -3.46
C THR A 113 -2.04 -6.26 -4.09
N THR A 114 -1.99 -4.98 -4.46
CA THR A 114 -3.09 -4.26 -5.11
C THR A 114 -2.61 -3.63 -6.40
N CYS A 115 -3.41 -3.71 -7.47
CA CYS A 115 -3.14 -3.05 -8.74
C CYS A 115 -4.36 -2.27 -9.19
N VAL A 116 -4.16 -1.06 -9.67
CA VAL A 116 -5.23 -0.16 -10.14
C VAL A 116 -4.81 0.58 -11.40
N ALA A 117 -5.73 0.72 -12.34
CA ALA A 117 -5.51 1.59 -13.50
C ALA A 117 -5.56 3.06 -13.06
N THR A 118 -4.54 3.84 -13.44
CA THR A 118 -4.40 5.25 -13.06
C THR A 118 -4.47 6.21 -14.25
N MET A 119 -4.19 5.71 -15.47
CA MET A 119 -4.27 6.50 -16.70
C MET A 119 -4.80 5.62 -17.83
N LEU A 120 -5.52 6.26 -18.75
CA LEU A 120 -6.02 5.64 -19.99
C LEU A 120 -5.94 6.67 -21.12
N ASP A 121 -5.34 6.28 -22.25
CA ASP A 121 -5.21 7.10 -23.44
C ASP A 121 -5.48 6.26 -24.70
N ALA A 122 -6.28 6.80 -25.64
CA ALA A 122 -6.59 6.08 -26.87
C ALA A 122 -7.21 7.00 -27.94
N GLY A 123 -6.97 6.65 -29.20
CA GLY A 123 -7.57 7.33 -30.35
C GLY A 123 -6.91 8.67 -30.67
N HIS A 124 -7.34 9.30 -31.78
CA HIS A 124 -6.81 10.58 -32.25
C HIS A 124 -7.84 11.40 -33.06
N ALA A 125 -8.94 10.77 -33.49
CA ALA A 125 -10.00 11.42 -34.23
C ALA A 125 -11.34 10.67 -34.09
N GLU A 126 -12.45 11.39 -34.13
CA GLU A 126 -13.79 10.84 -33.90
C GLU A 126 -14.22 9.82 -34.96
N ASN A 127 -13.75 9.98 -36.21
CA ASN A 127 -14.12 9.18 -37.37
C ASN A 127 -13.03 8.17 -37.80
N ALA A 128 -12.02 7.95 -36.95
CA ALA A 128 -10.92 7.01 -37.21
C ALA A 128 -10.90 5.87 -36.21
N LEU A 129 -10.59 4.66 -36.71
CA LEU A 129 -10.23 3.53 -35.86
C LEU A 129 -8.88 3.83 -35.19
N PRO A 130 -8.73 3.60 -33.87
CA PRO A 130 -7.52 3.92 -33.15
C PRO A 130 -6.35 3.05 -33.59
N GLN A 131 -5.15 3.64 -33.66
CA GLN A 131 -3.91 2.89 -33.91
C GLN A 131 -3.25 2.36 -32.63
N ALA A 132 -3.60 2.95 -31.50
CA ALA A 132 -3.12 2.50 -30.18
C ALA A 132 -4.14 2.82 -29.09
N ALA A 133 -4.12 2.00 -28.06
CA ALA A 133 -4.72 2.29 -26.75
C ALA A 133 -3.72 1.89 -25.67
N ARG A 134 -3.62 2.71 -24.63
CA ARG A 134 -2.67 2.54 -23.53
C ARG A 134 -3.35 2.72 -22.19
N ALA A 135 -3.01 1.88 -21.24
CA ALA A 135 -3.39 2.07 -19.85
C ALA A 135 -2.17 1.96 -18.93
N THR A 136 -2.08 2.87 -17.98
CA THR A 136 -1.10 2.76 -16.90
C THR A 136 -1.73 2.06 -15.72
N VAL A 137 -1.11 0.98 -15.27
CA VAL A 137 -1.51 0.20 -14.10
C VAL A 137 -0.47 0.36 -13.01
N ASN A 138 -0.83 0.98 -11.90
CA ASN A 138 0.02 1.07 -10.72
C ASN A 138 -0.26 -0.09 -9.77
N CYS A 139 0.79 -0.79 -9.38
CA CYS A 139 0.73 -1.87 -8.40
C CYS A 139 1.50 -1.49 -7.14
N ARG A 140 0.92 -1.83 -6.00
CA ARG A 140 1.55 -1.79 -4.69
C ARG A 140 1.75 -3.24 -4.23
N ILE A 141 2.97 -3.72 -4.40
CA ILE A 141 3.33 -5.13 -4.23
C ILE A 141 3.76 -5.38 -2.79
N LEU A 142 3.33 -6.51 -2.20
CA LEU A 142 3.82 -6.90 -0.88
C LEU A 142 5.35 -7.07 -0.89
N PRO A 143 6.06 -6.66 0.18
CA PRO A 143 7.53 -6.64 0.20
C PRO A 143 8.18 -8.02 0.07
N ASP A 144 7.46 -9.08 0.42
CA ASP A 144 7.87 -10.48 0.31
C ASP A 144 7.43 -11.15 -1.01
N GLN A 145 6.83 -10.40 -1.94
CA GLN A 145 6.40 -10.90 -3.24
C GLN A 145 7.31 -10.36 -4.35
N PRO A 146 7.99 -11.22 -5.11
CA PRO A 146 8.81 -10.77 -6.24
C PRO A 146 7.99 -10.03 -7.30
N PRO A 147 8.42 -8.85 -7.78
CA PRO A 147 7.72 -8.10 -8.83
C PRO A 147 7.47 -8.91 -10.11
N ALA A 148 8.36 -9.82 -10.46
CA ALA A 148 8.20 -10.71 -11.61
C ALA A 148 6.97 -11.63 -11.48
N GLN A 149 6.60 -12.06 -10.28
CA GLN A 149 5.38 -12.85 -10.06
C GLN A 149 4.12 -12.01 -10.31
N VAL A 150 4.15 -10.72 -9.97
CA VAL A 150 3.04 -9.79 -10.22
C VAL A 150 2.92 -9.50 -11.70
N ALA A 151 4.02 -9.26 -12.41
CA ALA A 151 4.05 -9.11 -13.86
C ALA A 151 3.45 -10.34 -14.57
N ALA A 152 3.86 -11.55 -14.18
CA ALA A 152 3.29 -12.79 -14.71
C ALA A 152 1.80 -12.96 -14.38
N ALA A 153 1.35 -12.50 -13.18
CA ALA A 153 -0.06 -12.50 -12.84
C ALA A 153 -0.85 -11.52 -13.71
N LEU A 154 -0.32 -10.32 -13.97
CA LEU A 154 -0.93 -9.35 -14.88
C LEU A 154 -1.11 -9.94 -16.29
N GLY A 155 -0.11 -10.66 -16.81
CA GLY A 155 -0.24 -11.35 -18.10
C GLY A 155 -1.43 -12.32 -18.13
N ARG A 156 -1.60 -13.12 -17.06
CA ARG A 156 -2.75 -14.05 -16.95
C ARG A 156 -4.09 -13.33 -16.77
N ILE A 157 -4.12 -12.19 -16.06
CA ILE A 157 -5.34 -11.39 -15.85
C ILE A 157 -5.74 -10.71 -17.16
N VAL A 158 -4.77 -10.09 -17.83
CA VAL A 158 -4.96 -9.42 -19.12
C VAL A 158 -5.48 -10.42 -20.17
N ALA A 159 -4.93 -11.64 -20.20
CA ALA A 159 -5.39 -12.76 -21.05
C ALA A 159 -5.68 -12.34 -22.50
N ASP A 160 -4.76 -11.57 -23.11
CA ASP A 160 -4.88 -11.05 -24.46
C ASP A 160 -3.48 -10.82 -25.05
N ASP A 161 -3.11 -11.63 -26.03
CA ASP A 161 -1.78 -11.62 -26.66
C ASP A 161 -1.51 -10.36 -27.51
N ARG A 162 -2.56 -9.57 -27.81
CA ARG A 162 -2.42 -8.28 -28.50
C ARG A 162 -2.01 -7.14 -27.58
N ILE A 163 -1.98 -7.39 -26.26
CA ILE A 163 -1.58 -6.39 -25.27
C ILE A 163 -0.15 -6.65 -24.83
N ALA A 164 0.74 -5.74 -25.19
CA ALA A 164 2.08 -5.69 -24.62
C ALA A 164 2.02 -5.13 -23.19
N ILE A 165 2.67 -5.83 -22.26
CA ILE A 165 2.82 -5.37 -20.87
C ILE A 165 4.28 -5.04 -20.64
N THR A 166 4.58 -3.78 -20.35
CA THR A 166 5.94 -3.31 -20.07
C THR A 166 6.01 -2.57 -18.73
N THR A 167 7.18 -2.55 -18.12
CA THR A 167 7.42 -1.73 -16.93
C THR A 167 8.04 -0.40 -17.33
N THR A 168 7.65 0.70 -16.71
CA THR A 168 8.23 2.02 -16.97
C THR A 168 9.59 2.21 -16.30
N TYR A 169 9.88 1.40 -15.27
CA TYR A 169 11.16 1.31 -14.58
C TYR A 169 11.25 -0.02 -13.82
N THR A 170 12.44 -0.43 -13.40
CA THR A 170 12.63 -1.64 -12.60
C THR A 170 12.16 -1.42 -11.17
N PRO A 171 11.14 -2.15 -10.67
CA PRO A 171 10.71 -2.03 -9.29
C PRO A 171 11.83 -2.43 -8.32
N ILE A 172 12.05 -1.60 -7.30
CA ILE A 172 13.07 -1.87 -6.27
C ILE A 172 12.38 -2.58 -5.10
N PRO A 173 12.76 -3.81 -4.74
CA PRO A 173 12.26 -4.48 -3.55
C PRO A 173 12.52 -3.66 -2.28
N SER A 174 11.65 -3.77 -1.29
CA SER A 174 11.82 -3.11 0.01
C SER A 174 11.65 -4.16 1.12
N PRO A 175 12.72 -4.87 1.52
CA PRO A 175 12.62 -5.90 2.55
C PRO A 175 12.15 -5.29 3.87
N PRO A 176 11.31 -6.00 4.66
CA PRO A 176 10.86 -5.50 5.95
C PRO A 176 12.00 -5.39 6.96
N SER A 177 11.95 -4.39 7.82
CA SER A 177 12.77 -4.31 9.02
C SER A 177 12.21 -5.24 10.09
N PRO A 178 13.03 -6.06 10.78
CA PRO A 178 12.56 -7.01 11.79
C PRO A 178 12.00 -6.28 13.03
N LEU A 179 10.96 -6.84 13.64
CA LEU A 179 10.34 -6.28 14.86
C LEU A 179 11.18 -6.61 16.11
N ARG A 180 12.35 -6.00 16.24
CA ARG A 180 13.30 -6.27 17.33
C ARG A 180 12.91 -5.58 18.63
N PRO A 181 12.93 -6.28 19.78
CA PRO A 181 12.61 -5.68 21.08
C PRO A 181 13.52 -4.50 21.46
N GLU A 182 14.79 -4.53 21.06
CA GLU A 182 15.75 -3.46 21.33
C GLU A 182 15.40 -2.14 20.61
N ILE A 183 14.57 -2.21 19.56
CA ILE A 183 14.04 -1.04 18.87
C ILE A 183 12.65 -0.67 19.40
N LEU A 184 11.75 -1.66 19.54
CA LEU A 184 10.37 -1.38 19.90
C LEU A 184 10.20 -0.96 21.36
N ARG A 185 10.92 -1.58 22.32
CA ARG A 185 10.78 -1.25 23.75
C ARG A 185 11.08 0.22 24.09
N PRO A 186 12.17 0.86 23.60
CA PRO A 186 12.39 2.28 23.84
C PRO A 186 11.27 3.16 23.26
N ILE A 187 10.75 2.80 22.06
CA ILE A 187 9.62 3.49 21.46
C ILE A 187 8.38 3.36 22.33
N GLU A 188 8.03 2.14 22.75
CA GLU A 188 6.90 1.85 23.63
C GLU A 188 7.02 2.60 24.98
N GLN A 189 8.20 2.67 25.56
CA GLN A 189 8.45 3.40 26.81
C GLN A 189 8.25 4.92 26.64
N LEU A 190 8.76 5.50 25.55
CA LEU A 190 8.60 6.93 25.26
C LEU A 190 7.15 7.29 24.94
N VAL A 191 6.46 6.44 24.20
CA VAL A 191 5.03 6.61 23.90
C VAL A 191 4.20 6.53 25.17
N ALA A 192 4.43 5.52 26.03
CA ALA A 192 3.71 5.37 27.29
C ALA A 192 3.94 6.53 28.25
N ALA A 193 5.15 7.10 28.27
CA ALA A 193 5.46 8.27 29.10
C ALA A 193 4.80 9.55 28.59
N ARG A 194 4.64 9.72 27.28
CA ARG A 194 4.07 10.94 26.67
C ARG A 194 2.56 10.86 26.49
N TRP A 195 2.06 9.69 26.07
CA TRP A 195 0.65 9.42 25.79
C TRP A 195 0.22 8.13 26.51
N PRO A 196 -0.07 8.20 27.82
CA PRO A 196 -0.46 7.03 28.61
C PRO A 196 -1.66 6.28 28.00
N GLY A 197 -1.53 4.96 27.87
CA GLY A 197 -2.57 4.11 27.28
C GLY A 197 -2.56 4.00 25.75
N VAL A 198 -1.73 4.77 25.04
CA VAL A 198 -1.60 4.68 23.58
C VAL A 198 -0.66 3.52 23.23
N PRO A 199 -1.14 2.50 22.51
CA PRO A 199 -0.30 1.37 22.09
C PRO A 199 0.53 1.70 20.86
N VAL A 200 1.68 1.03 20.75
CA VAL A 200 2.53 1.06 19.56
C VAL A 200 2.13 -0.06 18.60
N VAL A 201 1.80 0.28 17.35
CA VAL A 201 1.36 -0.65 16.33
C VAL A 201 2.35 -0.67 15.16
N PRO A 202 3.03 -1.79 14.88
CA PRO A 202 3.84 -1.92 13.67
C PRO A 202 2.97 -1.88 12.42
N VAL A 203 3.42 -1.17 11.39
CA VAL A 203 2.68 -1.03 10.14
C VAL A 203 3.55 -1.31 8.91
N MET A 204 2.90 -1.85 7.89
CA MET A 204 3.40 -1.86 6.52
C MET A 204 2.69 -0.74 5.77
N GLU A 205 3.45 0.28 5.36
CA GLU A 205 2.88 1.36 4.58
C GLU A 205 2.55 0.93 3.15
N ALA A 206 1.44 1.46 2.62
CA ALA A 206 1.06 1.26 1.24
C ALA A 206 1.84 2.19 0.28
N GLY A 207 2.37 3.28 0.81
CA GLY A 207 3.27 4.21 0.14
C GLY A 207 4.70 3.68 0.03
N ALA A 208 5.59 4.46 -0.56
CA ALA A 208 7.03 4.24 -0.62
C ALA A 208 7.75 5.34 0.16
N SER A 209 8.90 5.01 0.73
CA SER A 209 9.77 5.95 1.45
C SER A 209 11.23 5.72 1.11
N ASP A 210 12.10 6.67 1.47
CA ASP A 210 13.56 6.52 1.30
C ASP A 210 14.14 5.38 2.13
N GLY A 211 13.37 4.86 3.09
CA GLY A 211 13.73 3.68 3.89
C GLY A 211 14.06 2.45 3.05
N LEU A 212 13.52 2.34 1.82
CA LEU A 212 13.81 1.24 0.91
C LEU A 212 15.32 1.15 0.57
N PHE A 213 16.00 2.29 0.40
CA PHE A 213 17.44 2.32 0.05
C PHE A 213 18.29 1.80 1.20
N LEU A 214 17.98 2.23 2.42
CA LEU A 214 18.67 1.79 3.63
C LEU A 214 18.43 0.29 3.89
N ARG A 215 17.20 -0.17 3.78
CA ARG A 215 16.87 -1.59 3.96
C ARG A 215 17.55 -2.48 2.92
N ASN A 216 17.66 -2.03 1.67
CA ASN A 216 18.43 -2.75 0.65
C ASN A 216 19.93 -2.75 0.91
N ALA A 217 20.46 -1.76 1.62
CA ALA A 217 21.85 -1.74 2.11
C ALA A 217 22.04 -2.58 3.39
N GLY A 218 21.02 -3.30 3.84
CA GLY A 218 21.08 -4.14 5.05
C GLY A 218 20.90 -3.37 6.36
N ILE A 219 20.49 -2.09 6.30
CA ILE A 219 20.28 -1.24 7.48
C ILE A 219 18.78 -1.24 7.82
N PRO A 220 18.35 -1.88 8.92
CA PRO A 220 16.95 -1.85 9.36
C PRO A 220 16.50 -0.41 9.59
N THR A 221 15.40 -0.03 8.96
CA THR A 221 14.89 1.34 8.98
C THR A 221 13.44 1.35 9.40
N TYR A 222 13.09 2.23 10.35
CA TYR A 222 11.75 2.36 10.91
C TYR A 222 11.28 3.80 10.75
N GLY A 223 10.07 3.98 10.22
CA GLY A 223 9.42 5.28 10.12
C GLY A 223 8.59 5.56 11.37
N VAL A 224 8.81 6.72 11.99
CA VAL A 224 8.10 7.18 13.17
C VAL A 224 7.78 8.66 12.98
N SER A 225 6.51 9.02 12.91
CA SER A 225 6.10 10.44 12.79
C SER A 225 5.99 11.13 14.15
N ALA A 226 5.34 10.50 15.10
CA ALA A 226 4.88 11.10 16.37
C ALA A 226 3.90 12.30 16.21
N VAL A 227 3.49 12.60 14.98
CA VAL A 227 2.40 13.51 14.67
C VAL A 227 1.12 12.68 14.57
N PHE A 228 0.15 12.99 15.40
CA PHE A 228 -1.17 12.37 15.34
C PHE A 228 -2.05 13.17 14.39
N GLU A 229 -2.65 12.47 13.44
CA GLU A 229 -3.55 13.01 12.43
C GLU A 229 -4.96 12.45 12.64
N ASP A 230 -5.96 13.27 12.34
CA ASP A 230 -7.35 12.81 12.30
C ASP A 230 -7.55 11.95 11.04
N PRO A 231 -7.98 10.70 11.18
CA PRO A 231 -8.21 9.83 10.03
C PRO A 231 -9.31 10.36 9.07
N ASP A 232 -10.20 11.22 9.57
CA ASP A 232 -11.26 11.83 8.76
C ASP A 232 -10.84 13.16 8.12
N ASP A 233 -9.64 13.69 8.43
CA ASP A 233 -9.09 14.95 7.88
C ASP A 233 -7.66 14.76 7.33
N ILE A 234 -7.40 13.66 6.64
CA ILE A 234 -6.10 13.41 5.99
C ILE A 234 -5.98 14.29 4.74
N ARG A 235 -5.05 15.25 4.77
CA ARG A 235 -4.83 16.22 3.68
C ARG A 235 -3.44 16.17 3.06
N ALA A 236 -2.72 15.09 3.28
CA ALA A 236 -1.39 14.89 2.71
C ALA A 236 -1.40 15.09 1.19
N HIS A 237 -0.46 15.89 0.66
CA HIS A 237 -0.36 16.31 -0.74
C HIS A 237 -1.50 17.21 -1.24
N GLY A 238 -2.41 17.65 -0.39
CA GLY A 238 -3.45 18.63 -0.72
C GLY A 238 -2.93 20.06 -0.69
N LYS A 239 -3.65 21.00 -1.36
CA LYS A 239 -3.30 22.43 -1.30
C LYS A 239 -3.48 23.07 0.06
N ASP A 240 -4.27 22.43 0.91
CA ASP A 240 -4.61 22.83 2.27
C ASP A 240 -4.04 21.85 3.29
N GLU A 241 -2.93 21.18 2.97
CA GLU A 241 -2.20 20.28 3.86
C GLU A 241 -1.84 21.00 5.17
N ARG A 242 -2.17 20.34 6.28
CA ARG A 242 -1.98 20.92 7.62
C ARG A 242 -1.80 19.85 8.66
N ILE A 243 -1.15 20.22 9.75
CA ILE A 243 -1.05 19.41 10.99
C ILE A 243 -1.42 20.27 12.19
N SER A 244 -1.81 19.64 13.27
CA SER A 244 -2.01 20.34 14.56
C SER A 244 -0.69 20.92 15.06
N ALA A 245 -0.66 22.19 15.42
CA ALA A 245 0.51 22.81 16.05
C ALA A 245 0.91 22.09 17.36
N GLN A 246 -0.07 21.66 18.17
CA GLN A 246 0.20 20.88 19.37
C GLN A 246 0.84 19.55 19.06
N SER A 247 0.32 18.80 18.06
CA SER A 247 0.92 17.52 17.61
C SER A 247 2.37 17.71 17.14
N PHE A 248 2.67 18.82 16.45
CA PHE A 248 4.04 19.13 16.04
C PHE A 248 4.99 19.35 17.23
N TYR A 249 4.57 20.12 18.24
CA TYR A 249 5.38 20.32 19.43
C TYR A 249 5.54 19.03 20.23
N ASP A 250 4.50 18.24 20.37
CA ASP A 250 4.54 16.96 21.06
C ASP A 250 5.48 15.97 20.35
N ALA A 251 5.44 15.92 19.02
CA ALA A 251 6.35 15.16 18.21
C ALA A 251 7.81 15.60 18.40
N THR A 252 8.07 16.91 18.50
CA THR A 252 9.42 17.46 18.74
C THR A 252 9.99 16.97 20.08
N VAL A 253 9.19 17.00 21.14
CA VAL A 253 9.59 16.49 22.46
C VAL A 253 9.84 14.98 22.44
N TYR A 254 8.97 14.23 21.77
CA TYR A 254 9.14 12.79 21.57
C TYR A 254 10.43 12.47 20.82
N TRP A 255 10.71 13.16 19.71
CA TRP A 255 11.93 12.97 18.93
C TRP A 255 13.20 13.30 19.71
N TYR A 256 13.19 14.31 20.55
CA TYR A 256 14.30 14.57 21.46
C TYR A 256 14.57 13.38 22.40
N GLY A 257 13.51 12.79 22.97
CA GLY A 257 13.59 11.57 23.76
C GLY A 257 14.13 10.38 22.99
N MET A 258 13.67 10.18 21.75
CA MET A 258 14.14 9.14 20.82
C MET A 258 15.64 9.26 20.56
N MET A 259 16.11 10.45 20.17
CA MET A 259 17.53 10.69 19.93
C MET A 259 18.39 10.34 21.13
N LYS A 260 17.98 10.74 22.34
CA LYS A 260 18.68 10.38 23.58
C LYS A 260 18.69 8.86 23.84
N ALA A 261 17.56 8.20 23.62
CA ALA A 261 17.42 6.76 23.89
C ALA A 261 18.30 5.92 22.95
N PHE A 262 18.48 6.34 21.70
CA PHE A 262 19.26 5.58 20.72
C PHE A 262 20.71 6.04 20.61
N ALA A 263 21.00 7.34 20.74
CA ALA A 263 22.37 7.86 20.71
C ALA A 263 23.18 7.53 22.00
N GLY A 264 22.51 7.42 23.15
CA GLY A 264 23.15 7.10 24.42
C GLY A 264 23.51 5.62 24.62
N ARG A 265 23.25 4.75 23.66
CA ARG A 265 23.52 3.30 23.71
C ARG A 265 24.84 2.88 23.03
N ALA A 266 25.73 3.81 22.75
CA ALA A 266 27.08 3.49 22.30
C ALA A 266 27.89 2.95 23.50
N ASN A 267 27.79 1.63 23.76
CA ASN A 267 28.76 0.81 24.47
C ASN A 267 28.69 -0.60 23.94
#